data_4acdb0da5799a02e1e9b2b9db9100a01
#
_entry.id   4acdb0da5799a02e1e9b2b9db9100a01
#
_cell.length_a   1.000
_cell.length_b   1.000
_cell.length_c   1.000
_cell.angle_alpha   90.00
_cell.angle_beta   90.00
_cell.angle_gamma   90.00
#
_symmetry.space_group_name_H-M   'P 1'
#
loop_
_entity.id
_entity.type
_entity.pdbx_description
1 polymer ?
#
loop_
_entity_poly.entity_id
_entity_poly.type
_entity_poly.pdbx_seq_one_letter_code
_entity_poly.pdbx_strand_id
1 'polypeptide(L)'
;MSYAIYPSLSGKTVVITGGGSGIGAAMVEAFARQGSRVFFLDVAEEDSLALQESLRDVPHPPLFRRCDLRNVEAIQSTFAEIADIAGPIEVLVNNAGNDDRHEIGAVTSTYWDERMAVNLRHQFFCAQAVAAGMRKIGRGVILNLGSVSWHLALPNLAIYMSAKAAIEGLTRGLARDLGDAGIRVNCIIPGAVRTPRQMQLWQSPESEAKVVASQCLRLRIEPEHVARMALFLASDDASRCSGRDYFVDAGWYGE
;
A
#
# COMPACT_ATOMS: atom_id res chain seq x y z
N MET A 1 -15.05 13.44 -3.35
CA MET A 1 -14.30 13.62 -4.63
C MET A 1 -14.67 12.47 -5.58
N SER A 2 -14.70 12.69 -6.90
CA SER A 2 -14.97 11.62 -7.86
C SER A 2 -13.67 10.94 -8.29
N TYR A 3 -13.71 9.61 -8.46
CA TYR A 3 -12.65 8.82 -9.08
C TYR A 3 -12.93 8.62 -10.57
N ALA A 4 -11.88 8.39 -11.38
CA ALA A 4 -12.06 7.81 -12.70
C ALA A 4 -12.70 6.42 -12.57
N ILE A 5 -13.51 6.03 -13.54
CA ILE A 5 -14.15 4.71 -13.57
C ILE A 5 -13.29 3.78 -14.43
N TYR A 6 -12.90 2.66 -13.84
CA TYR A 6 -12.15 1.58 -14.49
C TYR A 6 -13.00 0.30 -14.52
N PRO A 7 -13.76 0.06 -15.60
CA PRO A 7 -14.66 -1.11 -15.68
C PRO A 7 -13.94 -2.44 -15.43
N SER A 8 -12.66 -2.51 -15.75
CA SER A 8 -11.82 -3.70 -15.52
C SER A 8 -11.59 -4.04 -14.05
N LEU A 9 -11.90 -3.13 -13.10
CA LEU A 9 -11.79 -3.38 -11.66
C LEU A 9 -13.06 -3.97 -11.05
N SER A 10 -14.19 -3.87 -11.75
CA SER A 10 -15.47 -4.40 -11.26
C SER A 10 -15.40 -5.92 -11.11
N GLY A 11 -15.82 -6.42 -9.94
CA GLY A 11 -15.83 -7.84 -9.58
C GLY A 11 -14.45 -8.44 -9.24
N LYS A 12 -13.33 -7.75 -9.45
CA LYS A 12 -12.01 -8.26 -9.08
C LYS A 12 -11.87 -8.41 -7.57
N THR A 13 -11.24 -9.50 -7.14
CA THR A 13 -10.87 -9.72 -5.74
C THR A 13 -9.58 -8.95 -5.44
N VAL A 14 -9.68 -8.00 -4.52
CA VAL A 14 -8.61 -7.08 -4.11
C VAL A 14 -8.28 -7.29 -2.64
N VAL A 15 -6.99 -7.41 -2.30
CA VAL A 15 -6.51 -7.42 -0.92
C VAL A 15 -5.63 -6.21 -0.66
N ILE A 16 -5.92 -5.46 0.41
CA ILE A 16 -5.18 -4.25 0.81
C ILE A 16 -4.66 -4.44 2.24
N THR A 17 -3.36 -4.36 2.45
CA THR A 17 -2.75 -4.40 3.79
C THR A 17 -2.67 -3.00 4.40
N GLY A 18 -2.88 -2.88 5.72
CA GLY A 18 -2.95 -1.60 6.40
C GLY A 18 -4.13 -0.75 5.92
N GLY A 19 -5.29 -1.40 5.74
CA GLY A 19 -6.47 -0.78 5.13
C GLY A 19 -7.35 0.01 6.09
N GLY A 20 -7.10 -0.05 7.40
CA GLY A 20 -8.00 0.55 8.40
C GLY A 20 -7.92 2.08 8.51
N SER A 21 -6.85 2.71 8.03
CA SER A 21 -6.68 4.17 8.15
C SER A 21 -5.85 4.78 7.01
N GLY A 22 -5.84 6.10 6.93
CA GLY A 22 -4.96 6.89 6.06
C GLY A 22 -5.03 6.50 4.58
N ILE A 23 -3.87 6.25 3.98
CA ILE A 23 -3.74 5.88 2.56
C ILE A 23 -4.48 4.57 2.27
N GLY A 24 -4.37 3.58 3.19
CA GLY A 24 -5.03 2.29 3.04
C GLY A 24 -6.55 2.42 3.01
N ALA A 25 -7.13 3.17 3.93
CA ALA A 25 -8.58 3.39 3.98
C ALA A 25 -9.11 4.09 2.70
N ALA A 26 -8.38 5.08 2.19
CA ALA A 26 -8.73 5.73 0.92
C ALA A 26 -8.67 4.75 -0.26
N MET A 27 -7.71 3.82 -0.26
CA MET A 27 -7.66 2.76 -1.29
C MET A 27 -8.80 1.76 -1.13
N VAL A 28 -9.14 1.33 0.10
CA VAL A 28 -10.30 0.46 0.37
C VAL A 28 -11.58 1.09 -0.19
N GLU A 29 -11.85 2.36 0.13
CA GLU A 29 -13.00 3.08 -0.41
C GLU A 29 -12.95 3.17 -1.93
N ALA A 30 -11.80 3.55 -2.49
CA ALA A 30 -11.65 3.74 -3.93
C ALA A 30 -11.93 2.46 -4.72
N PHE A 31 -11.35 1.31 -4.32
CA PHE A 31 -11.59 0.02 -4.97
C PHE A 31 -13.03 -0.48 -4.75
N ALA A 32 -13.59 -0.32 -3.56
CA ALA A 32 -14.98 -0.70 -3.29
C ALA A 32 -15.97 0.09 -4.17
N ARG A 33 -15.73 1.38 -4.39
CA ARG A 33 -16.53 2.23 -5.30
C ARG A 33 -16.36 1.89 -6.79
N GLN A 34 -15.28 1.16 -7.17
CA GLN A 34 -15.15 0.58 -8.52
C GLN A 34 -15.94 -0.73 -8.69
N GLY A 35 -16.62 -1.21 -7.63
CA GLY A 35 -17.32 -2.49 -7.64
C GLY A 35 -16.38 -3.68 -7.45
N SER A 36 -15.17 -3.49 -6.95
CA SER A 36 -14.26 -4.58 -6.57
C SER A 36 -14.73 -5.27 -5.30
N ARG A 37 -14.39 -6.55 -5.15
CA ARG A 37 -14.57 -7.32 -3.91
C ARG A 37 -13.34 -7.11 -3.03
N VAL A 38 -13.41 -6.15 -2.12
CA VAL A 38 -12.26 -5.73 -1.32
C VAL A 38 -12.20 -6.46 0.01
N PHE A 39 -11.06 -7.07 0.29
CA PHE A 39 -10.65 -7.52 1.62
C PHE A 39 -9.52 -6.62 2.10
N PHE A 40 -9.55 -6.23 3.36
CA PHE A 40 -8.46 -5.41 3.90
C PHE A 40 -8.01 -5.91 5.27
N LEU A 41 -6.70 -5.85 5.48
CA LEU A 41 -6.04 -6.36 6.66
C LEU A 41 -5.48 -5.22 7.49
N ASP A 42 -5.72 -5.25 8.80
CA ASP A 42 -5.14 -4.29 9.74
C ASP A 42 -5.06 -4.92 11.14
N VAL A 43 -4.36 -4.26 12.05
CA VAL A 43 -4.38 -4.53 13.50
C VAL A 43 -5.29 -3.54 14.25
N ALA A 44 -5.61 -2.40 13.66
CA ALA A 44 -6.50 -1.37 14.19
C ALA A 44 -7.97 -1.79 13.96
N GLU A 45 -8.52 -2.57 14.87
CA GLU A 45 -9.83 -3.20 14.72
C GLU A 45 -10.98 -2.17 14.71
N GLU A 46 -10.96 -1.21 15.64
CA GLU A 46 -12.01 -0.20 15.77
C GLU A 46 -12.14 0.66 14.50
N ASP A 47 -11.03 1.22 14.02
CA ASP A 47 -11.01 2.04 12.80
C ASP A 47 -11.45 1.23 11.58
N SER A 48 -11.02 -0.05 11.52
CA SER A 48 -11.35 -0.95 10.41
C SER A 48 -12.83 -1.30 10.35
N LEU A 49 -13.44 -1.60 11.50
CA LEU A 49 -14.89 -1.86 11.57
C LEU A 49 -15.71 -0.62 11.24
N ALA A 50 -15.28 0.56 11.71
CA ALA A 50 -15.92 1.83 11.36
C ALA A 50 -15.86 2.10 9.85
N LEU A 51 -14.71 1.86 9.22
CA LEU A 51 -14.56 1.98 7.77
C LEU A 51 -15.48 0.99 7.02
N GLN A 52 -15.48 -0.28 7.42
CA GLN A 52 -16.36 -1.30 6.82
C GLN A 52 -17.83 -0.90 6.89
N GLU A 53 -18.29 -0.43 8.05
CA GLU A 53 -19.67 0.03 8.23
C GLU A 53 -19.99 1.27 7.39
N SER A 54 -19.06 2.21 7.25
CA SER A 54 -19.23 3.40 6.42
C SER A 54 -19.42 3.11 4.92
N LEU A 55 -18.96 1.93 4.48
CA LEU A 55 -19.02 1.47 3.09
C LEU A 55 -20.05 0.35 2.87
N ARG A 56 -21.00 0.15 3.79
CA ARG A 56 -22.01 -0.92 3.68
C ARG A 56 -22.93 -0.81 2.45
N ASP A 57 -23.11 0.39 1.92
CA ASP A 57 -24.04 0.66 0.82
C ASP A 57 -23.43 0.56 -0.58
N VAL A 58 -22.12 0.21 -0.69
CA VAL A 58 -21.49 -0.04 -2.00
C VAL A 58 -21.88 -1.43 -2.53
N PRO A 59 -21.79 -1.70 -3.85
CA PRO A 59 -22.20 -2.97 -4.44
C PRO A 59 -21.59 -4.22 -3.80
N HIS A 60 -20.34 -4.12 -3.38
CA HIS A 60 -19.61 -5.14 -2.62
C HIS A 60 -18.96 -4.51 -1.40
N PRO A 61 -19.62 -4.50 -0.23
CA PRO A 61 -19.05 -3.96 0.99
C PRO A 61 -17.70 -4.60 1.30
N PRO A 62 -16.67 -3.79 1.63
CA PRO A 62 -15.35 -4.32 1.93
C PRO A 62 -15.38 -5.14 3.22
N LEU A 63 -14.54 -6.18 3.28
CA LEU A 63 -14.48 -7.10 4.41
C LEU A 63 -13.16 -6.96 5.15
N PHE A 64 -13.23 -6.58 6.41
CA PHE A 64 -12.09 -6.50 7.31
C PHE A 64 -11.64 -7.90 7.77
N ARG A 65 -10.32 -8.09 7.87
CA ARG A 65 -9.66 -9.22 8.52
C ARG A 65 -8.56 -8.73 9.42
N ARG A 66 -8.66 -9.01 10.72
CA ARG A 66 -7.60 -8.69 11.67
C ARG A 66 -6.39 -9.58 11.38
N CYS A 67 -5.24 -8.98 11.04
CA CYS A 67 -4.02 -9.70 10.74
C CYS A 67 -2.78 -8.89 11.16
N ASP A 68 -1.96 -9.47 12.03
CA ASP A 68 -0.63 -8.91 12.32
C ASP A 68 0.36 -9.38 11.26
N LEU A 69 0.72 -8.48 10.38
CA LEU A 69 1.62 -8.76 9.25
C LEU A 69 3.07 -9.04 9.64
N ARG A 70 3.42 -8.91 10.93
CA ARG A 70 4.70 -9.38 11.46
C ARG A 70 4.75 -10.90 11.60
N ASN A 71 3.59 -11.55 11.62
CA ASN A 71 3.44 -13.00 11.72
C ASN A 71 3.17 -13.59 10.31
N VAL A 72 4.14 -14.35 9.79
CA VAL A 72 4.06 -14.94 8.45
C VAL A 72 2.97 -16.01 8.36
N GLU A 73 2.79 -16.81 9.40
CA GLU A 73 1.75 -17.85 9.45
C GLU A 73 0.34 -17.22 9.42
N ALA A 74 0.17 -16.07 10.13
CA ALA A 74 -1.07 -15.31 10.08
C ALA A 74 -1.36 -14.75 8.68
N ILE A 75 -0.33 -14.26 7.99
CA ILE A 75 -0.46 -13.84 6.57
C ILE A 75 -0.96 -15.03 5.73
N GLN A 76 -0.25 -16.16 5.78
CA GLN A 76 -0.57 -17.33 4.96
C GLN A 76 -1.99 -17.85 5.20
N SER A 77 -2.40 -17.98 6.47
CA SER A 77 -3.75 -18.44 6.81
C SER A 77 -4.85 -17.48 6.38
N THR A 78 -4.64 -16.16 6.59
CA THR A 78 -5.63 -15.14 6.20
C THR A 78 -5.79 -15.07 4.67
N PHE A 79 -4.71 -15.13 3.91
CA PHE A 79 -4.77 -15.12 2.45
C PHE A 79 -5.41 -16.39 1.87
N ALA A 80 -5.17 -17.55 2.49
CA ALA A 80 -5.83 -18.80 2.13
C ALA A 80 -7.35 -18.71 2.38
N GLU A 81 -7.79 -18.24 3.56
CA GLU A 81 -9.21 -18.01 3.88
C GLU A 81 -9.86 -17.08 2.84
N ILE A 82 -9.22 -15.97 2.48
CA ILE A 82 -9.75 -15.04 1.48
C ILE A 82 -9.88 -15.73 0.12
N ALA A 83 -8.90 -16.52 -0.28
CA ALA A 83 -8.93 -17.25 -1.55
C ALA A 83 -10.03 -18.33 -1.59
N ASP A 84 -10.32 -18.97 -0.47
CA ASP A 84 -11.41 -19.95 -0.34
C ASP A 84 -12.79 -19.28 -0.45
N ILE A 85 -12.94 -18.07 0.11
CA ILE A 85 -14.20 -17.30 0.08
C ILE A 85 -14.45 -16.66 -1.30
N ALA A 86 -13.41 -16.06 -1.88
CA ALA A 86 -13.54 -15.13 -3.00
C ALA A 86 -12.91 -15.61 -4.30
N GLY A 87 -12.27 -16.77 -4.28
CA GLY A 87 -11.46 -17.24 -5.40
C GLY A 87 -10.08 -16.54 -5.46
N PRO A 88 -9.36 -16.68 -6.57
CA PRO A 88 -8.04 -16.10 -6.70
C PRO A 88 -8.02 -14.59 -6.46
N ILE A 89 -7.07 -14.13 -5.66
CA ILE A 89 -6.83 -12.70 -5.44
C ILE A 89 -6.18 -12.14 -6.71
N GLU A 90 -6.82 -11.17 -7.35
CA GLU A 90 -6.36 -10.60 -8.63
C GLU A 90 -5.53 -9.33 -8.43
N VAL A 91 -5.76 -8.60 -7.32
CA VAL A 91 -4.99 -7.40 -6.97
C VAL A 91 -4.54 -7.47 -5.52
N LEU A 92 -3.25 -7.30 -5.28
CA LEU A 92 -2.66 -7.13 -3.96
C LEU A 92 -2.09 -5.72 -3.85
N VAL A 93 -2.47 -4.99 -2.79
CA VAL A 93 -1.87 -3.72 -2.42
C VAL A 93 -1.15 -3.85 -1.08
N ASN A 94 0.15 -3.92 -1.11
CA ASN A 94 1.04 -3.94 0.05
C ASN A 94 1.26 -2.50 0.55
N ASN A 95 0.33 -2.00 1.36
CA ASN A 95 0.35 -0.63 1.86
C ASN A 95 0.82 -0.52 3.32
N ALA A 96 0.60 -1.53 4.14
CA ALA A 96 0.97 -1.46 5.56
C ALA A 96 2.41 -1.00 5.77
N GLY A 97 2.61 -0.14 6.75
CA GLY A 97 3.92 0.40 7.09
C GLY A 97 3.83 1.40 8.23
N ASN A 98 4.97 1.64 8.87
CA ASN A 98 5.07 2.51 10.03
C ASN A 98 6.40 3.24 10.01
N ASP A 99 6.36 4.58 10.00
CA ASP A 99 7.48 5.51 9.90
C ASP A 99 7.99 5.99 11.26
N ASP A 100 7.97 5.14 12.28
CA ASP A 100 8.49 5.51 13.60
C ASP A 100 9.93 6.01 13.49
N ARG A 101 10.15 7.18 14.08
CA ARG A 101 11.46 7.83 14.11
C ARG A 101 12.30 7.29 15.26
N HIS A 102 13.61 7.24 15.06
CA HIS A 102 14.55 6.73 16.04
C HIS A 102 15.89 7.43 15.94
N GLU A 103 16.57 7.56 17.08
CA GLU A 103 17.98 7.92 17.14
C GLU A 103 18.82 6.65 16.92
N ILE A 104 19.95 6.77 16.21
CA ILE A 104 20.81 5.63 15.87
C ILE A 104 21.30 4.86 17.09
N GLY A 105 21.64 5.57 18.17
CA GLY A 105 22.13 4.97 19.41
C GLY A 105 21.06 4.22 20.23
N ALA A 106 19.78 4.43 19.94
CA ALA A 106 18.66 3.77 20.63
C ALA A 106 18.19 2.47 19.94
N VAL A 107 18.72 2.15 18.76
CA VAL A 107 18.29 0.99 17.99
C VAL A 107 18.85 -0.28 18.59
N THR A 108 17.96 -1.21 18.95
CA THR A 108 18.29 -2.60 19.34
C THR A 108 18.06 -3.54 18.16
N SER A 109 18.61 -4.77 18.20
CA SER A 109 18.33 -5.80 17.20
C SER A 109 16.84 -6.13 17.13
N THR A 110 16.16 -6.24 18.26
CA THR A 110 14.71 -6.49 18.33
C THR A 110 13.93 -5.38 17.65
N TYR A 111 14.26 -4.11 17.92
CA TYR A 111 13.62 -2.98 17.24
C TYR A 111 13.85 -3.03 15.71
N TRP A 112 15.09 -3.31 15.29
CA TRP A 112 15.42 -3.49 13.87
C TRP A 112 14.55 -4.57 13.22
N ASP A 113 14.48 -5.76 13.82
CA ASP A 113 13.74 -6.90 13.26
C ASP A 113 12.23 -6.59 13.16
N GLU A 114 11.66 -5.95 14.18
CA GLU A 114 10.27 -5.50 14.15
C GLU A 114 10.00 -4.46 13.05
N ARG A 115 10.88 -3.46 12.89
CA ARG A 115 10.71 -2.45 11.84
C ARG A 115 10.83 -3.02 10.44
N MET A 116 11.75 -3.96 10.24
CA MET A 116 11.88 -4.67 8.96
C MET A 116 10.69 -5.60 8.71
N ALA A 117 10.16 -6.24 9.74
CA ALA A 117 8.98 -7.08 9.62
C ALA A 117 7.74 -6.28 9.17
N VAL A 118 7.48 -5.11 9.79
CA VAL A 118 6.30 -4.29 9.52
C VAL A 118 6.43 -3.44 8.25
N ASN A 119 7.64 -3.15 7.76
CA ASN A 119 7.82 -2.25 6.62
C ASN A 119 8.27 -2.94 5.33
N LEU A 120 8.85 -4.14 5.40
CA LEU A 120 9.41 -4.84 4.23
C LEU A 120 9.00 -6.31 4.16
N ARG A 121 9.29 -7.11 5.20
CA ARG A 121 9.19 -8.57 5.16
C ARG A 121 7.78 -9.04 4.74
N HIS A 122 6.75 -8.42 5.30
CA HIS A 122 5.36 -8.79 4.98
C HIS A 122 5.02 -8.62 3.49
N GLN A 123 5.59 -7.62 2.79
CA GLN A 123 5.28 -7.39 1.37
C GLN A 123 5.71 -8.57 0.51
N PHE A 124 6.85 -9.18 0.83
CA PHE A 124 7.29 -10.40 0.16
C PHE A 124 6.34 -11.58 0.42
N PHE A 125 5.98 -11.83 1.69
CA PHE A 125 5.14 -12.97 2.03
C PHE A 125 3.68 -12.81 1.58
N CYS A 126 3.14 -11.60 1.55
CA CYS A 126 1.85 -11.32 0.93
C CYS A 126 1.90 -11.58 -0.59
N ALA A 127 2.97 -11.13 -1.29
CA ALA A 127 3.16 -11.41 -2.70
C ALA A 127 3.28 -12.92 -2.97
N GLN A 128 4.02 -13.66 -2.13
CA GLN A 128 4.15 -15.12 -2.21
C GLN A 128 2.78 -15.80 -2.04
N ALA A 129 1.96 -15.34 -1.09
CA ALA A 129 0.64 -15.93 -0.80
C ALA A 129 -0.33 -15.82 -1.99
N VAL A 130 -0.28 -14.75 -2.79
CA VAL A 130 -1.16 -14.56 -3.96
C VAL A 130 -0.60 -15.16 -5.25
N ALA A 131 0.72 -15.35 -5.34
CA ALA A 131 1.40 -15.71 -6.60
C ALA A 131 0.87 -16.99 -7.25
N ALA A 132 0.61 -18.04 -6.48
CA ALA A 132 0.10 -19.33 -7.00
C ALA A 132 -1.29 -19.16 -7.63
N GLY A 133 -2.20 -18.43 -6.96
CA GLY A 133 -3.53 -18.12 -7.47
C GLY A 133 -3.49 -17.28 -8.75
N MET A 134 -2.67 -16.22 -8.76
CA MET A 134 -2.47 -15.37 -9.94
C MET A 134 -1.88 -16.14 -11.12
N ARG A 135 -0.86 -17.00 -10.90
CA ARG A 135 -0.30 -17.88 -11.93
C ARG A 135 -1.36 -18.81 -12.54
N LYS A 136 -2.23 -19.40 -11.71
CA LYS A 136 -3.29 -20.29 -12.15
C LYS A 136 -4.28 -19.63 -13.11
N ILE A 137 -4.58 -18.34 -12.89
CA ILE A 137 -5.49 -17.57 -13.75
C ILE A 137 -4.78 -16.78 -14.86
N GLY A 138 -3.43 -16.81 -14.91
CA GLY A 138 -2.64 -16.14 -15.94
C GLY A 138 -2.67 -14.62 -15.88
N ARG A 139 -3.02 -14.03 -14.74
CA ARG A 139 -3.08 -12.57 -14.53
C ARG A 139 -3.00 -12.20 -13.06
N GLY A 140 -2.55 -10.99 -12.79
CA GLY A 140 -2.53 -10.43 -11.44
C GLY A 140 -1.84 -9.06 -11.40
N VAL A 141 -2.10 -8.33 -10.33
CA VAL A 141 -1.42 -7.05 -10.06
C VAL A 141 -0.97 -7.00 -8.61
N ILE A 142 0.30 -6.66 -8.39
CA ILE A 142 0.87 -6.39 -7.08
C ILE A 142 1.35 -4.94 -7.06
N LEU A 143 0.84 -4.15 -6.12
CA LEU A 143 1.26 -2.78 -5.87
C LEU A 143 1.93 -2.70 -4.52
N ASN A 144 3.19 -2.31 -4.51
CA ASN A 144 3.96 -2.11 -3.27
C ASN A 144 4.04 -0.62 -2.95
N LEU A 145 3.85 -0.24 -1.67
CA LEU A 145 4.00 1.15 -1.24
C LEU A 145 5.43 1.40 -0.74
N GLY A 146 6.18 2.15 -1.56
CA GLY A 146 7.46 2.73 -1.20
C GLY A 146 7.32 3.99 -0.33
N SER A 147 8.25 4.92 -0.44
CA SER A 147 8.20 6.24 0.19
C SER A 147 9.24 7.17 -0.42
N VAL A 148 8.92 8.44 -0.56
CA VAL A 148 9.88 9.48 -0.98
C VAL A 148 10.99 9.70 0.07
N SER A 149 10.80 9.25 1.33
CA SER A 149 11.69 9.54 2.45
C SER A 149 13.15 9.13 2.23
N TRP A 150 13.41 8.00 1.57
CA TRP A 150 14.76 7.57 1.31
C TRP A 150 15.40 8.34 0.14
N HIS A 151 14.62 8.78 -0.83
CA HIS A 151 15.08 9.65 -1.92
C HIS A 151 15.48 11.04 -1.41
N LEU A 152 14.82 11.52 -0.34
CA LEU A 152 15.09 12.82 0.29
C LEU A 152 16.08 12.74 1.45
N ALA A 153 16.55 11.54 1.81
CA ALA A 153 17.46 11.30 2.94
C ALA A 153 16.97 11.94 4.25
N LEU A 154 15.71 11.74 4.61
CA LEU A 154 15.10 12.34 5.80
C LEU A 154 15.74 11.81 7.09
N PRO A 155 16.05 12.67 8.09
CA PRO A 155 16.74 12.25 9.32
C PRO A 155 15.85 11.37 10.22
N ASN A 156 16.50 10.61 11.11
CA ASN A 156 15.88 9.77 12.14
C ASN A 156 14.97 8.65 11.59
N LEU A 157 15.20 8.21 10.36
CA LEU A 157 14.39 7.21 9.66
C LEU A 157 15.25 6.12 8.98
N ALA A 158 16.50 5.91 9.42
CA ALA A 158 17.43 5.03 8.71
C ALA A 158 16.88 3.63 8.43
N ILE A 159 16.23 2.97 9.40
CA ILE A 159 15.67 1.62 9.22
C ILE A 159 14.46 1.66 8.28
N TYR A 160 13.57 2.63 8.47
CA TYR A 160 12.41 2.82 7.60
C TYR A 160 12.82 3.09 6.14
N MET A 161 13.78 4.00 5.94
CA MET A 161 14.32 4.31 4.60
C MET A 161 14.98 3.08 3.96
N SER A 162 15.74 2.28 4.74
CA SER A 162 16.34 1.03 4.25
C SER A 162 15.26 0.06 3.77
N ALA A 163 14.18 -0.12 4.54
CA ALA A 163 13.04 -0.94 4.15
C ALA A 163 12.36 -0.41 2.88
N LYS A 164 12.12 0.91 2.80
CA LYS A 164 11.44 1.53 1.66
C LYS A 164 12.29 1.53 0.38
N ALA A 165 13.60 1.71 0.47
CA ALA A 165 14.53 1.51 -0.64
C ALA A 165 14.52 0.04 -1.14
N ALA A 166 14.52 -0.93 -0.21
CA ALA A 166 14.48 -2.34 -0.55
C ALA A 166 13.18 -2.75 -1.28
N ILE A 167 12.04 -2.07 -1.01
CA ILE A 167 10.76 -2.33 -1.71
C ILE A 167 10.86 -2.06 -3.22
N GLU A 168 11.61 -1.05 -3.65
CA GLU A 168 11.81 -0.79 -5.07
C GLU A 168 12.62 -1.91 -5.73
N GLY A 169 13.66 -2.43 -5.06
CA GLY A 169 14.39 -3.61 -5.49
C GLY A 169 13.51 -4.86 -5.54
N LEU A 170 12.72 -5.10 -4.48
CA LEU A 170 11.75 -6.19 -4.39
C LEU A 170 10.73 -6.12 -5.54
N THR A 171 10.21 -4.94 -5.85
CA THR A 171 9.26 -4.71 -6.95
C THR A 171 9.84 -5.15 -8.29
N ARG A 172 11.09 -4.78 -8.58
CA ARG A 172 11.78 -5.17 -9.83
C ARG A 172 12.04 -6.68 -9.89
N GLY A 173 12.46 -7.30 -8.77
CA GLY A 173 12.65 -8.75 -8.66
C GLY A 173 11.35 -9.49 -8.92
N LEU A 174 10.30 -9.19 -8.19
CA LEU A 174 8.98 -9.84 -8.36
C LEU A 174 8.40 -9.62 -9.76
N ALA A 175 8.60 -8.45 -10.38
CA ALA A 175 8.16 -8.22 -11.75
C ALA A 175 8.86 -9.15 -12.76
N ARG A 176 10.11 -9.51 -12.53
CA ARG A 176 10.85 -10.48 -13.36
C ARG A 176 10.38 -11.92 -13.09
N ASP A 177 10.21 -12.28 -11.82
CA ASP A 177 9.87 -13.64 -11.41
C ASP A 177 8.43 -14.05 -11.76
N LEU A 178 7.54 -13.06 -11.92
CA LEU A 178 6.10 -13.28 -12.10
C LEU A 178 5.56 -12.83 -13.48
N GLY A 179 6.37 -12.11 -14.25
CA GLY A 179 5.94 -11.48 -15.50
C GLY A 179 5.53 -12.45 -16.60
N ASP A 180 6.18 -13.63 -16.69
CA ASP A 180 5.84 -14.69 -17.62
C ASP A 180 4.44 -15.28 -17.40
N ALA A 181 3.93 -15.17 -16.16
CA ALA A 181 2.58 -15.56 -15.79
C ALA A 181 1.53 -14.43 -15.95
N GLY A 182 1.87 -13.32 -16.62
CA GLY A 182 0.95 -12.21 -16.82
C GLY A 182 0.70 -11.36 -15.57
N ILE A 183 1.57 -11.46 -14.55
CA ILE A 183 1.45 -10.72 -13.29
C ILE A 183 2.30 -9.44 -13.38
N ARG A 184 1.68 -8.29 -13.12
CA ARG A 184 2.35 -6.99 -13.08
C ARG A 184 2.69 -6.62 -11.64
N VAL A 185 3.88 -6.07 -11.42
CA VAL A 185 4.31 -5.61 -10.10
C VAL A 185 4.86 -4.21 -10.23
N ASN A 186 4.32 -3.25 -9.49
CA ASN A 186 4.77 -1.86 -9.50
C ASN A 186 4.89 -1.31 -8.07
N CYS A 187 5.67 -0.25 -7.92
CA CYS A 187 5.81 0.50 -6.68
C CYS A 187 5.14 1.87 -6.81
N ILE A 188 4.35 2.26 -5.82
CA ILE A 188 3.85 3.63 -5.68
C ILE A 188 4.71 4.30 -4.61
N ILE A 189 5.22 5.50 -4.91
CA ILE A 189 6.08 6.28 -4.03
C ILE A 189 5.32 7.53 -3.53
N PRO A 190 4.64 7.47 -2.38
CA PRO A 190 3.98 8.63 -1.83
C PRO A 190 4.97 9.66 -1.28
N GLY A 191 4.64 10.94 -1.45
CA GLY A 191 5.27 12.05 -0.74
C GLY A 191 4.73 12.21 0.67
N ALA A 192 4.69 13.46 1.17
CA ALA A 192 4.12 13.78 2.48
C ALA A 192 2.58 13.80 2.42
N VAL A 193 1.98 12.65 2.52
CA VAL A 193 0.52 12.48 2.51
C VAL A 193 -0.08 12.90 3.84
N ARG A 194 -1.12 13.70 3.81
CA ARG A 194 -1.83 14.19 5.00
C ARG A 194 -2.76 13.11 5.56
N THR A 195 -2.20 12.22 6.39
CA THR A 195 -2.96 11.19 7.10
C THR A 195 -3.26 11.60 8.53
N PRO A 196 -4.28 11.02 9.20
CA PRO A 196 -4.55 11.28 10.62
C PRO A 196 -3.31 11.08 11.50
N ARG A 197 -2.54 10.01 11.28
CA ARG A 197 -1.30 9.74 12.00
C ARG A 197 -0.26 10.84 11.79
N GLN A 198 -0.03 11.29 10.55
CA GLN A 198 0.93 12.36 10.25
C GLN A 198 0.50 13.67 10.89
N MET A 199 -0.79 13.98 10.87
CA MET A 199 -1.34 15.17 11.52
C MET A 199 -1.13 15.15 13.04
N GLN A 200 -1.36 14.00 13.67
CA GLN A 200 -1.23 13.86 15.12
C GLN A 200 0.23 13.91 15.61
N LEU A 201 1.15 13.30 14.89
CA LEU A 201 2.52 13.07 15.37
C LEU A 201 3.54 14.11 14.90
N TRP A 202 3.37 14.64 13.69
CA TRP A 202 4.45 15.37 13.01
C TRP A 202 4.05 16.73 12.46
N GLN A 203 2.79 17.09 12.51
CA GLN A 203 2.31 18.29 11.85
C GLN A 203 2.33 19.49 12.79
N SER A 204 3.12 20.51 12.42
CA SER A 204 2.99 21.89 12.87
C SER A 204 2.77 22.79 11.65
N PRO A 205 2.21 24.01 11.82
CA PRO A 205 2.08 24.96 10.71
C PRO A 205 3.39 25.18 9.94
N GLU A 206 4.52 25.21 10.66
CA GLU A 206 5.86 25.44 10.09
C GLU A 206 6.33 24.22 9.30
N SER A 207 6.11 22.99 9.80
CA SER A 207 6.48 21.75 9.09
C SER A 207 5.64 21.58 7.84
N GLU A 208 4.36 21.93 7.90
CA GLU A 208 3.45 21.89 6.76
C GLU A 208 3.85 22.89 5.67
N ALA A 209 4.16 24.13 6.06
CA ALA A 209 4.64 25.15 5.15
C ALA A 209 5.94 24.74 4.44
N LYS A 210 6.88 24.10 5.17
CA LYS A 210 8.13 23.56 4.58
C LYS A 210 7.85 22.49 3.54
N VAL A 211 6.98 21.50 3.85
CA VAL A 211 6.61 20.46 2.91
C VAL A 211 6.01 21.05 1.64
N VAL A 212 5.03 21.96 1.77
CA VAL A 212 4.40 22.61 0.62
C VAL A 212 5.41 23.44 -0.18
N ALA A 213 6.33 24.12 0.49
CA ALA A 213 7.38 24.92 -0.18
C ALA A 213 8.40 24.07 -0.95
N SER A 214 8.59 22.80 -0.56
CA SER A 214 9.51 21.86 -1.22
C SER A 214 8.89 21.10 -2.39
N GLN A 215 7.63 21.35 -2.74
CA GLN A 215 6.92 20.69 -3.82
C GLN A 215 6.78 21.62 -5.03
N CYS A 216 6.84 21.05 -6.25
CA CYS A 216 6.51 21.79 -7.46
C CYS A 216 5.04 22.24 -7.44
N LEU A 217 4.14 21.32 -7.10
CA LEU A 217 2.72 21.62 -6.87
C LEU A 217 2.51 21.99 -5.41
N ARG A 218 2.27 23.27 -5.13
CA ARG A 218 2.20 23.82 -3.77
C ARG A 218 0.87 23.55 -3.08
N LEU A 219 0.47 22.28 -3.07
CA LEU A 219 -0.75 21.78 -2.46
C LEU A 219 -0.44 20.50 -1.67
N ARG A 220 -1.20 20.26 -0.60
CA ARG A 220 -1.05 19.03 0.18
C ARG A 220 -1.49 17.81 -0.61
N ILE A 221 -0.79 16.71 -0.38
CA ILE A 221 -1.16 15.41 -0.92
C ILE A 221 -2.11 14.75 0.08
N GLU A 222 -3.32 14.45 -0.39
CA GLU A 222 -4.31 13.71 0.39
C GLU A 222 -4.25 12.21 0.01
N PRO A 223 -4.73 11.30 0.89
CA PRO A 223 -4.74 9.86 0.64
C PRO A 223 -5.35 9.44 -0.70
N GLU A 224 -6.38 10.16 -1.15
CA GLU A 224 -7.10 9.90 -2.40
C GLU A 224 -6.21 10.10 -3.64
N HIS A 225 -5.17 10.92 -3.57
CA HIS A 225 -4.23 11.08 -4.69
C HIS A 225 -3.44 9.79 -4.90
N VAL A 226 -3.04 9.11 -3.82
CA VAL A 226 -2.37 7.80 -3.87
C VAL A 226 -3.34 6.72 -4.34
N ALA A 227 -4.58 6.74 -3.84
CA ALA A 227 -5.62 5.80 -4.24
C ALA A 227 -5.93 5.88 -5.74
N ARG A 228 -5.95 7.08 -6.35
CA ARG A 228 -6.13 7.24 -7.80
C ARG A 228 -5.01 6.58 -8.60
N MET A 229 -3.76 6.71 -8.18
CA MET A 229 -2.63 6.02 -8.81
C MET A 229 -2.76 4.51 -8.66
N ALA A 230 -3.20 4.01 -7.50
CA ALA A 230 -3.42 2.59 -7.26
C ALA A 230 -4.53 2.04 -8.18
N LEU A 231 -5.64 2.74 -8.35
CA LEU A 231 -6.72 2.34 -9.28
C LEU A 231 -6.19 2.23 -10.72
N PHE A 232 -5.49 3.26 -11.21
CA PHE A 232 -4.91 3.24 -12.56
C PHE A 232 -3.97 2.04 -12.74
N LEU A 233 -3.00 1.86 -11.84
CA LEU A 233 -2.02 0.79 -11.95
C LEU A 233 -2.64 -0.61 -11.82
N ALA A 234 -3.76 -0.76 -11.09
CA ALA A 234 -4.49 -2.02 -10.96
C ALA A 234 -5.38 -2.31 -12.16
N SER A 235 -5.77 -1.30 -12.93
CA SER A 235 -6.65 -1.43 -14.09
C SER A 235 -5.94 -2.00 -15.32
N ASP A 236 -6.73 -2.38 -16.32
CA ASP A 236 -6.21 -2.85 -17.60
C ASP A 236 -5.57 -1.72 -18.43
N ASP A 237 -5.88 -0.43 -18.13
CA ASP A 237 -5.23 0.73 -18.77
C ASP A 237 -3.72 0.76 -18.50
N ALA A 238 -3.27 0.15 -17.38
CA ALA A 238 -1.86 -0.02 -17.03
C ALA A 238 -1.28 -1.38 -17.50
N SER A 239 -1.88 -2.06 -18.48
CA SER A 239 -1.51 -3.43 -18.90
C SER A 239 -0.05 -3.60 -19.33
N ARG A 240 0.67 -2.54 -19.65
CA ARG A 240 2.10 -2.56 -20.01
C ARG A 240 3.00 -1.92 -18.96
N CYS A 241 2.45 -1.56 -17.80
CA CYS A 241 3.19 -1.00 -16.67
C CYS A 241 3.61 -2.12 -15.70
N SER A 242 4.89 -2.43 -15.63
CA SER A 242 5.45 -3.41 -14.67
C SER A 242 6.91 -3.13 -14.36
N GLY A 243 7.35 -3.38 -13.12
CA GLY A 243 8.70 -3.19 -12.65
C GLY A 243 9.12 -1.72 -12.51
N ARG A 244 8.18 -0.80 -12.27
CA ARG A 244 8.43 0.64 -12.23
C ARG A 244 7.94 1.28 -10.94
N ASP A 245 8.56 2.43 -10.64
CA ASP A 245 8.25 3.31 -9.54
C ASP A 245 7.41 4.49 -10.03
N TYR A 246 6.31 4.79 -9.34
CA TYR A 246 5.35 5.84 -9.68
C TYR A 246 5.22 6.81 -8.52
N PHE A 247 5.76 8.01 -8.67
CA PHE A 247 5.75 9.04 -7.65
C PHE A 247 4.39 9.74 -7.56
N VAL A 248 3.90 9.90 -6.33
CA VAL A 248 2.74 10.71 -5.97
C VAL A 248 3.19 11.67 -4.86
N ASP A 249 4.08 12.59 -5.21
CA ASP A 249 4.83 13.43 -4.28
C ASP A 249 4.76 14.93 -4.60
N ALA A 250 3.90 15.31 -5.55
CA ALA A 250 3.73 16.69 -6.01
C ALA A 250 5.02 17.33 -6.57
N GLY A 251 5.98 16.48 -7.06
CA GLY A 251 7.27 16.92 -7.56
C GLY A 251 8.23 17.35 -6.45
N TRP A 252 8.21 16.66 -5.32
CA TRP A 252 9.15 16.93 -4.22
C TRP A 252 10.54 16.34 -4.49
N TYR A 253 10.58 15.12 -5.01
CA TYR A 253 11.84 14.49 -5.40
C TYR A 253 12.23 14.89 -6.83
N GLY A 254 13.51 15.26 -7.01
CA GLY A 254 14.08 15.63 -8.31
C GLY A 254 14.29 17.12 -8.54
N GLU A 255 14.12 17.96 -7.49
CA GLU A 255 14.56 19.36 -7.48
C GLU A 255 16.03 19.50 -7.09
#